data_cb1802d83f93d616b942c8a66aa2c4c7
#
_entry.id   cb1802d83f93d616b942c8a66aa2c4c7
#
_cell.length_a   1.000
_cell.length_b   1.000
_cell.length_c   1.000
_cell.angle_alpha   90.00
_cell.angle_beta   90.00
_cell.angle_gamma   90.00
#
_symmetry.space_group_name_H-M   'P 1'
#
loop_
_entity.id
_entity.type
_entity.pdbx_description
1 polymer ?
#
loop_
_entity_poly.entity_id
_entity_poly.type
_entity_poly.pdbx_seq_one_letter_code
_entity_poly.pdbx_strand_id
1 'polypeptide(L)'
;MFNNLIQFAIVLAIMLALVPVVGKWLAHAFTSPRHAWVERRTYALLGVNPDEAMSWQRYGMVLLLSNAGMMLLGYLLLRIQDTLPFDALQRAAQSPDLAFNTAASFITNTNWQAYAGESSLSNFSQMAVITFLMVASAATGVAAAGGFIRGLSRKSAADIGNYWVDFTRVTYRVLLPLSFAMALVYVWQGMPQTLASDAWATTLEGARQQIVTGPVASLESIKHIGTNGGGFFSMNAAHPFENPTPLTNTLHMLSMLLIPSALTYTLGTMIGRRCQGWVILGAFVVMFVGFLAVIYSAEQHGNPLVAGLGVDQQMSAAQPGGNMEGKEMRFGIAQTSLFATVTTAATTGSVDAMHDSLTPLGGLVPIAQMMLNNVFGGDGVGLINLFTFAILTVFLVGMMIGRTPEFLGKKIEAREMKLVMLAVLAHPFSILGFTALAAMLHTTMDSLANLGPHGFSEVLYAYTSGTANNGSAFAGLNANTPFFNTTIGFAMLIGRYLTLLPMLAVAGSLAAKKSVPESAGTLSTSTGLFAGLLVFVILVVGGLTFLPALALGPVVEHLLMSGGQLF
;
A
#
# COMPACT_ATOMS: atom_id res chain seq x y z
N MET A 1 3.21 17.94 23.08
CA MET A 1 2.25 18.22 21.99
C MET A 1 2.83 19.08 20.88
N PHE A 2 3.36 20.29 21.13
CA PHE A 2 3.89 21.18 20.08
C PHE A 2 5.00 20.55 19.23
N ASN A 3 6.00 19.91 19.85
CA ASN A 3 7.06 19.18 19.13
C ASN A 3 6.54 18.06 18.23
N ASN A 4 5.45 17.39 18.61
CA ASN A 4 4.84 16.31 17.82
C ASN A 4 4.18 16.86 16.55
N LEU A 5 3.46 18.00 16.65
CA LEU A 5 2.87 18.65 15.49
C LEU A 5 3.94 19.18 14.51
N ILE A 6 5.10 19.62 15.01
CA ILE A 6 6.24 20.00 14.17
C ILE A 6 6.74 18.79 13.35
N GLN A 7 6.85 17.61 13.94
CA GLN A 7 7.27 16.40 13.21
C GLN A 7 6.32 16.08 12.05
N PHE A 8 5.00 16.16 12.29
CA PHE A 8 4.00 15.96 11.24
C PHE A 8 4.14 16.98 10.11
N ALA A 9 4.30 18.26 10.50
CA ALA A 9 4.46 19.35 9.53
C ALA A 9 5.74 19.20 8.70
N ILE A 10 6.85 18.77 9.29
CA ILE A 10 8.13 18.56 8.59
C ILE A 10 7.97 17.45 7.53
N VAL A 11 7.41 16.29 7.89
CA VAL A 11 7.24 15.18 6.93
C VAL A 11 6.35 15.61 5.77
N LEU A 12 5.21 16.26 6.04
CA LEU A 12 4.32 16.76 5.00
C LEU A 12 4.97 17.85 4.14
N ALA A 13 5.72 18.79 4.74
CA ALA A 13 6.40 19.85 4.01
C ALA A 13 7.48 19.30 3.06
N ILE A 14 8.30 18.36 3.53
CA ILE A 14 9.32 17.70 2.70
C ILE A 14 8.65 16.92 1.56
N MET A 15 7.62 16.15 1.85
CA MET A 15 6.85 15.43 0.82
C MET A 15 6.32 16.41 -0.23
N LEU A 16 5.63 17.47 0.16
CA LEU A 16 5.08 18.46 -0.78
C LEU A 16 6.16 19.15 -1.62
N ALA A 17 7.33 19.41 -1.05
CA ALA A 17 8.48 20.00 -1.78
C ALA A 17 9.05 19.02 -2.83
N LEU A 18 9.05 17.71 -2.56
CA LEU A 18 9.58 16.68 -3.46
C LEU A 18 8.61 16.33 -4.59
N VAL A 19 7.30 16.49 -4.39
CA VAL A 19 6.25 16.14 -5.38
C VAL A 19 6.53 16.71 -6.78
N PRO A 20 6.81 18.00 -7.00
CA PRO A 20 7.06 18.52 -8.35
C PRO A 20 8.38 18.02 -8.96
N VAL A 21 9.37 17.69 -8.16
CA VAL A 21 10.67 17.16 -8.62
C VAL A 21 10.49 15.74 -9.15
N VAL A 22 9.98 14.85 -8.29
CA VAL A 22 9.77 13.44 -8.64
C VAL A 22 8.67 13.28 -9.68
N GLY A 23 7.62 14.11 -9.62
CA GLY A 23 6.53 14.08 -10.60
C GLY A 23 6.97 14.48 -12.01
N LYS A 24 7.87 15.44 -12.16
CA LYS A 24 8.51 15.76 -13.45
C LYS A 24 9.39 14.62 -13.94
N TRP A 25 10.13 14.00 -13.03
CA TRP A 25 10.99 12.86 -13.36
C TRP A 25 10.19 11.67 -13.86
N LEU A 26 9.11 11.29 -13.16
CA LEU A 26 8.17 10.26 -13.60
C LEU A 26 7.54 10.59 -14.97
N ALA A 27 7.06 11.82 -15.16
CA ALA A 27 6.50 12.25 -16.45
C ALA A 27 7.54 12.12 -17.58
N HIS A 28 8.80 12.49 -17.32
CA HIS A 28 9.89 12.31 -18.28
C HIS A 28 10.18 10.82 -18.56
N ALA A 29 10.15 9.96 -17.55
CA ALA A 29 10.33 8.52 -17.74
C ALA A 29 9.26 7.94 -18.69
N PHE A 30 7.99 8.38 -18.55
CA PHE A 30 6.89 7.91 -19.40
C PHE A 30 6.91 8.49 -20.83
N THR A 31 7.42 9.70 -21.02
CA THR A 31 7.29 10.44 -22.30
C THR A 31 8.59 10.50 -23.10
N SER A 32 9.72 10.11 -22.54
CA SER A 32 11.01 10.15 -23.21
C SER A 32 11.03 9.32 -24.51
N PRO A 33 11.45 9.88 -25.65
CA PRO A 33 11.58 9.13 -26.89
C PRO A 33 12.83 8.24 -26.92
N ARG A 34 13.78 8.45 -25.98
CA ARG A 34 15.06 7.73 -25.98
C ARG A 34 14.99 6.51 -25.08
N HIS A 35 15.59 5.41 -25.54
CA HIS A 35 15.79 4.19 -24.74
C HIS A 35 17.25 4.09 -24.31
N ALA A 36 17.47 3.83 -23.01
CA ALA A 36 18.79 3.56 -22.47
C ALA A 36 19.35 2.23 -23.01
N TRP A 37 20.66 2.04 -22.91
CA TRP A 37 21.29 0.80 -23.38
C TRP A 37 20.74 -0.45 -22.69
N VAL A 38 20.60 -0.38 -21.38
CA VAL A 38 20.05 -1.47 -20.55
C VAL A 38 18.59 -1.80 -20.96
N GLU A 39 17.76 -0.78 -21.21
CA GLU A 39 16.38 -0.96 -21.65
C GLU A 39 16.31 -1.69 -23.01
N ARG A 40 17.13 -1.26 -23.97
CA ARG A 40 17.21 -1.92 -25.29
C ARG A 40 17.62 -3.38 -25.19
N ARG A 41 18.57 -3.71 -24.29
CA ARG A 41 18.97 -5.10 -24.04
C ARG A 41 17.83 -5.91 -23.43
N THR A 42 17.10 -5.33 -22.48
CA THR A 42 15.93 -5.98 -21.89
C THR A 42 14.83 -6.23 -22.93
N TYR A 43 14.52 -5.27 -23.80
CA TYR A 43 13.53 -5.47 -24.87
C TYR A 43 13.98 -6.57 -25.85
N ALA A 44 15.25 -6.61 -26.23
CA ALA A 44 15.78 -7.64 -27.09
C ALA A 44 15.70 -9.04 -26.46
N LEU A 45 15.99 -9.16 -25.16
CA LEU A 45 15.88 -10.41 -24.40
C LEU A 45 14.43 -10.90 -24.31
N LEU A 46 13.48 -9.97 -24.13
CA LEU A 46 12.05 -10.27 -24.03
C LEU A 46 11.35 -10.42 -25.40
N GLY A 47 12.06 -10.18 -26.51
CA GLY A 47 11.47 -10.18 -27.85
C GLY A 47 10.41 -9.08 -28.06
N VAL A 48 10.54 -7.95 -27.35
CA VAL A 48 9.56 -6.85 -27.38
C VAL A 48 10.03 -5.77 -28.36
N ASN A 49 9.09 -5.35 -29.24
CA ASN A 49 9.27 -4.14 -30.03
C ASN A 49 8.83 -2.91 -29.20
N PRO A 50 9.73 -2.01 -28.79
CA PRO A 50 9.39 -0.87 -27.96
C PRO A 50 8.53 0.20 -28.68
N ASP A 51 8.54 0.22 -30.01
CA ASP A 51 7.78 1.19 -30.80
C ASP A 51 6.33 0.74 -31.08
N GLU A 52 6.01 -0.50 -30.74
CA GLU A 52 4.67 -1.05 -30.90
C GLU A 52 3.75 -0.63 -29.77
N ALA A 53 2.75 0.23 -30.07
CA ALA A 53 1.73 0.64 -29.11
C ALA A 53 0.69 -0.46 -28.91
N MET A 54 0.21 -0.65 -27.68
CA MET A 54 -0.76 -1.67 -27.30
C MET A 54 -2.13 -1.05 -27.01
N SER A 55 -3.19 -1.72 -27.49
CA SER A 55 -4.56 -1.45 -26.99
C SER A 55 -4.64 -1.78 -25.50
N TRP A 56 -5.66 -1.28 -24.80
CA TRP A 56 -5.83 -1.58 -23.38
C TRP A 56 -5.98 -3.09 -23.10
N GLN A 57 -6.61 -3.85 -24.00
CA GLN A 57 -6.74 -5.31 -23.87
C GLN A 57 -5.37 -5.99 -23.91
N ARG A 58 -4.55 -5.64 -24.90
CA ARG A 58 -3.20 -6.21 -25.04
C ARG A 58 -2.31 -5.79 -23.89
N TYR A 59 -2.39 -4.52 -23.48
CA TYR A 59 -1.65 -4.01 -22.31
C TYR A 59 -2.02 -4.78 -21.04
N GLY A 60 -3.32 -4.92 -20.75
CA GLY A 60 -3.81 -5.66 -19.59
C GLY A 60 -3.49 -7.15 -19.63
N MET A 61 -3.58 -7.80 -20.81
CA MET A 61 -3.23 -9.21 -20.97
C MET A 61 -1.74 -9.45 -20.75
N VAL A 62 -0.87 -8.60 -21.30
CA VAL A 62 0.60 -8.71 -21.10
C VAL A 62 0.95 -8.49 -19.63
N LEU A 63 0.32 -7.52 -18.96
CA LEU A 63 0.46 -7.28 -17.52
C LEU A 63 0.08 -8.54 -16.72
N LEU A 64 -1.09 -9.14 -16.98
CA LEU A 64 -1.55 -10.33 -16.28
C LEU A 64 -0.62 -11.53 -16.48
N LEU A 65 -0.25 -11.80 -17.73
CA LEU A 65 0.61 -12.95 -18.06
C LEU A 65 2.01 -12.80 -17.48
N SER A 66 2.58 -11.60 -17.52
CA SER A 66 3.89 -11.35 -16.90
C SER A 66 3.85 -11.53 -15.37
N ASN A 67 2.81 -11.00 -14.72
CA ASN A 67 2.65 -11.16 -13.28
C ASN A 67 2.38 -12.61 -12.89
N ALA A 68 1.55 -13.34 -13.65
CA ALA A 68 1.32 -14.77 -13.43
C ALA A 68 2.61 -15.59 -13.58
N GLY A 69 3.44 -15.29 -14.58
CA GLY A 69 4.73 -15.93 -14.76
C GLY A 69 5.71 -15.67 -13.62
N MET A 70 5.81 -14.40 -13.15
CA MET A 70 6.65 -14.04 -12.01
C MET A 70 6.13 -14.64 -10.69
N MET A 71 4.80 -14.69 -10.50
CA MET A 71 4.17 -15.36 -9.36
C MET A 71 4.50 -16.85 -9.35
N LEU A 72 4.36 -17.53 -10.49
CA LEU A 72 4.68 -18.95 -10.61
C LEU A 72 6.16 -19.22 -10.32
N LEU A 73 7.05 -18.40 -10.84
CA LEU A 73 8.49 -18.50 -10.56
C LEU A 73 8.76 -18.35 -9.06
N GLY A 74 8.19 -17.33 -8.42
CA GLY A 74 8.32 -17.13 -6.97
C GLY A 74 7.78 -18.30 -6.16
N TYR A 75 6.59 -18.81 -6.53
CA TYR A 75 6.02 -20.00 -5.92
C TYR A 75 6.95 -21.22 -6.01
N LEU A 76 7.47 -21.51 -7.19
CA LEU A 76 8.36 -22.66 -7.40
C LEU A 76 9.66 -22.54 -6.59
N LEU A 77 10.28 -21.35 -6.56
CA LEU A 77 11.50 -21.11 -5.77
C LEU A 77 11.26 -21.29 -4.27
N LEU A 78 10.13 -20.84 -3.73
CA LEU A 78 9.76 -21.05 -2.32
C LEU A 78 9.50 -22.54 -2.00
N ARG A 79 9.01 -23.32 -2.98
CA ARG A 79 8.77 -24.76 -2.83
C ARG A 79 10.04 -25.62 -2.85
N ILE A 80 11.16 -25.07 -3.30
CA ILE A 80 12.44 -25.77 -3.39
C ILE A 80 13.57 -25.04 -2.63
N GLN A 81 13.22 -24.08 -1.75
CA GLN A 81 14.23 -23.24 -1.12
C GLN A 81 15.28 -24.01 -0.28
N ASP A 82 14.91 -25.15 0.27
CA ASP A 82 15.78 -26.06 1.02
C ASP A 82 16.93 -26.66 0.18
N THR A 83 16.83 -26.58 -1.15
CA THR A 83 17.88 -27.00 -2.10
C THR A 83 18.69 -25.85 -2.70
N LEU A 84 18.32 -24.60 -2.37
CA LEU A 84 18.91 -23.40 -2.97
C LEU A 84 20.11 -22.89 -2.12
N PRO A 85 21.04 -22.13 -2.73
CA PRO A 85 22.22 -21.61 -2.04
C PRO A 85 21.88 -20.52 -1.01
N PHE A 86 22.87 -20.12 -0.22
CA PHE A 86 22.80 -19.06 0.81
C PHE A 86 21.76 -19.33 1.91
N ASP A 87 21.63 -20.60 2.29
CA ASP A 87 20.79 -21.03 3.42
C ASP A 87 21.64 -21.77 4.48
N ALA A 88 22.44 -21.02 5.22
CA ALA A 88 23.28 -21.56 6.29
C ALA A 88 22.46 -22.15 7.46
N LEU A 89 21.19 -21.76 7.61
CA LEU A 89 20.30 -22.21 8.68
C LEU A 89 19.37 -23.35 8.24
N GLN A 90 19.50 -23.85 7.01
CA GLN A 90 18.74 -25.00 6.45
C GLN A 90 17.22 -24.87 6.64
N ARG A 91 16.65 -23.76 6.18
CA ARG A 91 15.22 -23.50 6.30
C ARG A 91 14.42 -24.41 5.39
N ALA A 92 13.37 -25.01 5.94
CA ALA A 92 12.48 -25.90 5.19
C ALA A 92 11.78 -25.20 4.03
N ALA A 93 11.41 -25.93 2.99
CA ALA A 93 10.53 -25.48 1.94
C ALA A 93 9.18 -25.04 2.51
N GLN A 94 8.60 -23.94 2.00
CA GLN A 94 7.26 -23.51 2.42
C GLN A 94 6.20 -24.54 2.01
N SER A 95 5.14 -24.69 2.82
CA SER A 95 3.97 -25.50 2.43
C SER A 95 3.31 -24.97 1.15
N PRO A 96 2.56 -25.79 0.40
CA PRO A 96 1.94 -25.34 -0.85
C PRO A 96 1.03 -24.11 -0.71
N ASP A 97 0.24 -24.08 0.35
CA ASP A 97 -0.70 -23.01 0.68
C ASP A 97 0.04 -21.72 1.09
N LEU A 98 1.09 -21.83 1.92
CA LEU A 98 1.91 -20.69 2.33
C LEU A 98 2.72 -20.12 1.15
N ALA A 99 3.31 -20.99 0.31
CA ALA A 99 4.04 -20.55 -0.88
C ALA A 99 3.10 -19.85 -1.88
N PHE A 100 1.85 -20.33 -2.04
CA PHE A 100 0.83 -19.67 -2.84
C PHE A 100 0.49 -18.29 -2.26
N ASN A 101 0.22 -18.20 -0.95
CA ASN A 101 -0.05 -16.94 -0.27
C ASN A 101 1.09 -15.95 -0.46
N THR A 102 2.33 -16.38 -0.21
CA THR A 102 3.53 -15.55 -0.35
C THR A 102 3.70 -15.04 -1.78
N ALA A 103 3.63 -15.92 -2.78
CA ALA A 103 3.80 -15.52 -4.17
C ALA A 103 2.69 -14.57 -4.66
N ALA A 104 1.42 -14.84 -4.28
CA ALA A 104 0.28 -13.96 -4.57
C ALA A 104 0.45 -12.60 -3.88
N SER A 105 0.89 -12.61 -2.64
CA SER A 105 1.11 -11.43 -1.81
C SER A 105 2.15 -10.49 -2.43
N PHE A 106 3.32 -11.01 -2.79
CA PHE A 106 4.41 -10.18 -3.29
C PHE A 106 4.21 -9.71 -4.73
N ILE A 107 3.55 -10.49 -5.59
CA ILE A 107 3.25 -10.03 -6.96
C ILE A 107 2.12 -9.00 -7.03
N THR A 108 1.20 -9.02 -6.06
CA THR A 108 0.13 -8.02 -5.97
C THR A 108 0.54 -6.74 -5.24
N ASN A 109 1.78 -6.63 -4.81
CA ASN A 109 2.30 -5.52 -4.00
C ASN A 109 1.67 -5.42 -2.60
N THR A 110 1.09 -6.53 -2.11
CA THR A 110 0.49 -6.60 -0.78
C THR A 110 1.54 -6.81 0.28
N ASN A 111 2.42 -7.77 0.06
CA ASN A 111 3.50 -8.20 0.96
C ASN A 111 3.04 -8.69 2.34
N TRP A 112 1.81 -9.20 2.43
CA TRP A 112 1.33 -9.96 3.57
C TRP A 112 2.22 -11.18 3.81
N GLN A 113 2.64 -11.40 5.06
CA GLN A 113 3.49 -12.51 5.46
C GLN A 113 2.84 -13.27 6.62
N ALA A 114 2.40 -14.50 6.38
CA ALA A 114 1.90 -15.41 7.41
C ALA A 114 3.05 -16.23 8.04
N TYR A 115 4.25 -15.68 8.08
CA TYR A 115 5.48 -16.30 8.59
C TYR A 115 6.48 -15.25 9.07
N ALA A 116 7.41 -15.63 9.91
CA ALA A 116 8.55 -14.81 10.29
C ALA A 116 9.68 -14.99 9.26
N GLY A 117 10.06 -13.91 8.56
CA GLY A 117 11.00 -13.98 7.45
C GLY A 117 12.38 -14.49 7.85
N GLU A 118 12.89 -14.05 9.01
CA GLU A 118 14.18 -14.43 9.57
C GLU A 118 14.32 -15.93 9.90
N SER A 119 13.22 -16.59 10.21
CA SER A 119 13.21 -18.03 10.54
C SER A 119 12.72 -18.92 9.40
N SER A 120 11.97 -18.38 8.43
CA SER A 120 11.27 -19.14 7.40
C SER A 120 11.86 -19.02 6.01
N LEU A 121 12.66 -17.98 5.73
CA LEU A 121 13.23 -17.74 4.40
C LEU A 121 14.76 -17.75 4.41
N SER A 122 15.35 -18.40 3.40
CA SER A 122 16.78 -18.31 3.14
C SER A 122 17.14 -16.91 2.59
N ASN A 123 18.41 -16.50 2.72
CA ASN A 123 18.88 -15.26 2.13
C ASN A 123 18.70 -15.25 0.60
N PHE A 124 18.79 -16.43 -0.05
CA PHE A 124 18.48 -16.55 -1.46
C PHE A 124 17.00 -16.22 -1.74
N SER A 125 16.07 -16.80 -0.99
CA SER A 125 14.63 -16.52 -1.14
C SER A 125 14.30 -15.06 -0.86
N GLN A 126 14.92 -14.43 0.16
CA GLN A 126 14.77 -13.00 0.44
C GLN A 126 15.21 -12.11 -0.74
N MET A 127 16.28 -12.48 -1.45
CA MET A 127 16.75 -11.72 -2.61
C MET A 127 16.00 -12.06 -3.90
N ALA A 128 15.97 -13.35 -4.26
CA ALA A 128 15.53 -13.82 -5.58
C ALA A 128 14.00 -13.91 -5.71
N VAL A 129 13.26 -14.01 -4.59
CA VAL A 129 11.80 -14.04 -4.59
C VAL A 129 11.26 -12.73 -4.02
N ILE A 130 11.54 -12.46 -2.75
CA ILE A 130 10.92 -11.35 -2.03
C ILE A 130 11.30 -10.00 -2.65
N THR A 131 12.60 -9.66 -2.66
CA THR A 131 13.08 -8.37 -3.21
C THR A 131 12.78 -8.24 -4.70
N PHE A 132 12.93 -9.32 -5.48
CA PHE A 132 12.59 -9.31 -6.90
C PHE A 132 11.10 -9.00 -7.15
N LEU A 133 10.19 -9.68 -6.45
CA LEU A 133 8.76 -9.45 -6.59
C LEU A 133 8.33 -8.07 -6.07
N MET A 134 9.00 -7.51 -5.05
CA MET A 134 8.80 -6.13 -4.61
C MET A 134 9.08 -5.14 -5.75
N VAL A 135 10.22 -5.28 -6.45
CA VAL A 135 10.52 -4.43 -7.61
C VAL A 135 9.50 -4.61 -8.72
N ALA A 136 9.15 -5.87 -9.04
CA ALA A 136 8.26 -6.20 -10.15
C ALA A 136 6.83 -5.71 -9.93
N SER A 137 6.30 -5.88 -8.72
CA SER A 137 4.93 -5.47 -8.37
C SER A 137 4.76 -3.95 -8.30
N ALA A 138 5.76 -3.24 -7.76
CA ALA A 138 5.79 -1.77 -7.77
C ALA A 138 5.90 -1.23 -9.20
N ALA A 139 6.82 -1.78 -10.01
CA ALA A 139 6.96 -1.40 -11.42
C ALA A 139 5.67 -1.64 -12.22
N THR A 140 4.96 -2.74 -11.95
CA THR A 140 3.65 -3.04 -12.57
C THR A 140 2.62 -1.96 -12.23
N GLY A 141 2.50 -1.57 -10.96
CA GLY A 141 1.55 -0.55 -10.53
C GLY A 141 1.80 0.81 -11.17
N VAL A 142 3.06 1.28 -11.12
CA VAL A 142 3.44 2.57 -11.71
C VAL A 142 3.33 2.54 -13.24
N ALA A 143 3.67 1.43 -13.90
CA ALA A 143 3.49 1.26 -15.34
C ALA A 143 2.00 1.34 -15.73
N ALA A 144 1.12 0.67 -14.99
CA ALA A 144 -0.32 0.74 -15.19
C ALA A 144 -0.85 2.17 -15.04
N ALA A 145 -0.36 2.95 -14.05
CA ALA A 145 -0.69 4.36 -13.91
C ALA A 145 -0.24 5.17 -15.13
N GLY A 146 0.94 4.91 -15.67
CA GLY A 146 1.42 5.53 -16.91
C GLY A 146 0.50 5.27 -18.10
N GLY A 147 0.08 4.02 -18.29
CA GLY A 147 -0.92 3.62 -19.30
C GLY A 147 -2.27 4.32 -19.08
N PHE A 148 -2.74 4.35 -17.84
CA PHE A 148 -3.99 5.01 -17.45
C PHE A 148 -3.95 6.53 -17.74
N ILE A 149 -2.89 7.23 -17.30
CA ILE A 149 -2.72 8.67 -17.54
C ILE A 149 -2.69 8.97 -19.05
N ARG A 150 -2.00 8.13 -19.86
CA ARG A 150 -2.03 8.27 -21.32
C ARG A 150 -3.43 8.11 -21.89
N GLY A 151 -4.21 7.15 -21.38
CA GLY A 151 -5.61 7.00 -21.76
C GLY A 151 -6.45 8.24 -21.48
N LEU A 152 -6.19 8.94 -20.38
CA LEU A 152 -6.84 10.20 -20.06
C LEU A 152 -6.38 11.36 -20.97
N SER A 153 -5.10 11.44 -21.29
CA SER A 153 -4.50 12.55 -22.06
C SER A 153 -4.71 12.45 -23.57
N ARG A 154 -4.74 11.25 -24.13
CA ARG A 154 -4.89 11.00 -25.57
C ARG A 154 -6.30 11.29 -26.07
N LYS A 155 -6.40 11.60 -27.36
CA LYS A 155 -7.66 11.91 -28.05
C LYS A 155 -7.71 11.09 -29.34
N SER A 156 -8.84 10.43 -29.59
CA SER A 156 -9.06 9.60 -30.78
C SER A 156 -7.94 8.58 -31.04
N ALA A 157 -7.39 8.00 -29.97
CA ALA A 157 -6.32 7.01 -30.01
C ALA A 157 -6.86 5.61 -29.65
N ALA A 158 -6.33 4.58 -30.31
CA ALA A 158 -6.71 3.18 -30.06
C ALA A 158 -5.83 2.48 -29.03
N ASP A 159 -4.78 3.16 -28.54
CA ASP A 159 -3.76 2.59 -27.66
C ASP A 159 -3.52 3.41 -26.40
N ILE A 160 -2.92 2.77 -25.40
CA ILE A 160 -2.52 3.39 -24.13
C ILE A 160 -1.01 3.28 -23.85
N GLY A 161 -0.20 2.90 -24.83
CA GLY A 161 1.25 2.75 -24.76
C GLY A 161 1.70 1.29 -24.83
N ASN A 162 2.88 1.00 -24.28
CA ASN A 162 3.45 -0.35 -24.25
C ASN A 162 3.84 -0.71 -22.83
N TYR A 163 3.26 -1.79 -22.29
CA TYR A 163 3.47 -2.23 -20.91
C TYR A 163 4.95 -2.51 -20.60
N TRP A 164 5.65 -3.24 -21.49
CA TRP A 164 7.05 -3.58 -21.24
C TRP A 164 7.97 -2.36 -21.23
N VAL A 165 7.66 -1.36 -22.06
CA VAL A 165 8.40 -0.09 -22.09
C VAL A 165 8.20 0.65 -20.78
N ASP A 166 6.96 0.74 -20.29
CA ASP A 166 6.63 1.42 -19.04
C ASP A 166 7.25 0.69 -17.85
N PHE A 167 7.06 -0.62 -17.76
CA PHE A 167 7.62 -1.47 -16.72
C PHE A 167 9.15 -1.35 -16.64
N THR A 168 9.83 -1.47 -17.77
CA THR A 168 11.29 -1.41 -17.83
C THR A 168 11.81 -0.03 -17.46
N ARG A 169 11.18 1.04 -17.96
CA ARG A 169 11.56 2.42 -17.63
C ARG A 169 11.35 2.75 -16.17
N VAL A 170 10.21 2.37 -15.59
CA VAL A 170 9.94 2.57 -14.16
C VAL A 170 10.99 1.85 -13.33
N THR A 171 11.30 0.59 -13.68
CA THR A 171 12.31 -0.20 -12.99
C THR A 171 13.67 0.48 -13.02
N TYR A 172 14.21 0.76 -14.21
CA TYR A 172 15.59 1.22 -14.34
C TYR A 172 15.79 2.72 -14.14
N ARG A 173 14.78 3.54 -14.41
CA ARG A 173 14.90 5.00 -14.27
C ARG A 173 14.41 5.54 -12.95
N VAL A 174 13.53 4.81 -12.22
CA VAL A 174 12.89 5.32 -11.01
C VAL A 174 13.19 4.43 -9.82
N LEU A 175 12.67 3.19 -9.81
CA LEU A 175 12.74 2.33 -8.62
C LEU A 175 14.17 1.98 -8.24
N LEU A 176 14.96 1.41 -9.14
CA LEU A 176 16.32 0.97 -8.82
C LEU A 176 17.24 2.12 -8.41
N PRO A 177 17.28 3.29 -9.09
CA PRO A 177 18.13 4.40 -8.65
C PRO A 177 17.76 4.94 -7.27
N LEU A 178 16.45 5.10 -6.99
CA LEU A 178 15.98 5.56 -5.68
C LEU A 178 16.30 4.55 -4.59
N SER A 179 15.98 3.25 -4.84
CA SER A 179 16.24 2.20 -3.86
C SER A 179 17.73 2.02 -3.59
N PHE A 180 18.58 2.12 -4.61
CA PHE A 180 20.02 2.03 -4.42
C PHE A 180 20.55 3.19 -3.56
N ALA A 181 20.12 4.42 -3.83
CA ALA A 181 20.50 5.58 -3.04
C ALA A 181 20.03 5.44 -1.57
N MET A 182 18.79 4.98 -1.37
CA MET A 182 18.25 4.76 -0.02
C MET A 182 18.97 3.60 0.70
N ALA A 183 19.31 2.51 0.01
CA ALA A 183 20.06 1.40 0.60
C ALA A 183 21.41 1.85 1.15
N LEU A 184 22.14 2.72 0.44
CA LEU A 184 23.40 3.29 0.93
C LEU A 184 23.20 4.12 2.21
N VAL A 185 22.13 4.90 2.27
CA VAL A 185 21.80 5.68 3.48
C VAL A 185 21.44 4.74 4.63
N TYR A 186 20.68 3.68 4.38
CA TYR A 186 20.29 2.72 5.41
C TYR A 186 21.49 1.94 5.95
N VAL A 187 22.41 1.50 5.09
CA VAL A 187 23.68 0.90 5.54
C VAL A 187 24.49 1.88 6.38
N TRP A 188 24.57 3.14 5.97
CA TRP A 188 25.24 4.19 6.77
C TRP A 188 24.60 4.37 8.14
N GLN A 189 23.28 4.19 8.25
CA GLN A 189 22.54 4.27 9.53
C GLN A 189 22.64 2.97 10.37
N GLY A 190 23.28 1.92 9.88
CA GLY A 190 23.54 0.69 10.63
C GLY A 190 22.64 -0.50 10.27
N MET A 191 21.86 -0.43 9.19
CA MET A 191 21.12 -1.61 8.71
C MET A 191 22.09 -2.66 8.15
N PRO A 192 21.94 -3.94 8.48
CA PRO A 192 22.75 -5.02 7.92
C PRO A 192 22.60 -5.13 6.40
N GLN A 193 23.74 -5.37 5.73
CA GLN A 193 23.78 -5.72 4.31
C GLN A 193 24.88 -6.76 4.09
N THR A 194 24.53 -8.02 4.26
CA THR A 194 25.47 -9.14 4.23
C THR A 194 24.82 -10.38 3.63
N LEU A 195 25.64 -11.32 3.16
CA LEU A 195 25.20 -12.67 2.78
C LEU A 195 25.37 -13.69 3.93
N ALA A 196 26.02 -13.30 5.02
CA ALA A 196 26.06 -14.11 6.23
C ALA A 196 24.66 -14.16 6.85
N SER A 197 24.22 -15.35 7.23
CA SER A 197 22.86 -15.58 7.71
C SER A 197 22.71 -15.31 9.20
N ASP A 198 23.79 -15.30 9.97
CA ASP A 198 23.76 -15.14 11.42
C ASP A 198 25.07 -14.62 12.00
N ALA A 199 24.95 -14.06 13.17
CA ALA A 199 26.04 -13.77 14.08
C ALA A 199 25.70 -14.36 15.46
N TRP A 200 26.71 -14.66 16.25
CA TRP A 200 26.51 -15.21 17.60
C TRP A 200 27.02 -14.24 18.67
N ALA A 201 26.19 -14.00 19.65
CA ALA A 201 26.54 -13.21 20.82
C ALA A 201 26.38 -14.05 22.10
N THR A 202 27.10 -13.67 23.16
CA THR A 202 26.88 -14.21 24.49
C THR A 202 26.12 -13.16 25.30
N THR A 203 24.98 -13.54 25.88
CA THR A 203 24.18 -12.67 26.75
C THR A 203 24.90 -12.39 28.06
N LEU A 204 24.38 -11.41 28.81
CA LEU A 204 24.93 -11.09 30.14
C LEU A 204 24.82 -12.28 31.11
N GLU A 205 23.82 -13.14 30.93
CA GLU A 205 23.59 -14.37 31.70
C GLU A 205 24.46 -15.54 31.22
N GLY A 206 25.31 -15.34 30.18
CA GLY A 206 26.20 -16.36 29.64
C GLY A 206 25.56 -17.31 28.61
N ALA A 207 24.30 -17.10 28.24
CA ALA A 207 23.65 -17.89 27.19
C ALA A 207 24.13 -17.47 25.79
N ARG A 208 24.20 -18.42 24.85
CA ARG A 208 24.46 -18.10 23.42
C ARG A 208 23.17 -17.67 22.72
N GLN A 209 23.21 -16.51 22.13
CA GLN A 209 22.11 -15.95 21.32
C GLN A 209 22.51 -15.89 19.84
N GLN A 210 21.69 -16.45 18.99
CA GLN A 210 21.80 -16.28 17.55
C GLN A 210 21.14 -14.97 17.13
N ILE A 211 21.85 -14.17 16.37
CA ILE A 211 21.36 -12.90 15.78
C ILE A 211 21.32 -13.11 14.27
N VAL A 212 20.11 -13.21 13.71
CA VAL A 212 19.94 -13.36 12.27
C VAL A 212 20.33 -12.08 11.56
N THR A 213 21.08 -12.20 10.47
CA THR A 213 21.50 -11.11 9.59
C THR A 213 21.24 -11.49 8.13
N GLY A 214 21.40 -10.53 7.23
CA GLY A 214 21.18 -10.77 5.80
C GLY A 214 21.20 -9.49 4.97
N PRO A 215 20.67 -9.52 3.73
CA PRO A 215 20.62 -8.36 2.82
C PRO A 215 19.45 -7.42 3.16
N VAL A 216 19.40 -6.92 4.41
CA VAL A 216 18.28 -6.17 4.98
C VAL A 216 18.13 -4.80 4.30
N ALA A 217 19.21 -4.00 4.19
CA ALA A 217 19.11 -2.63 3.69
C ALA A 217 18.62 -2.54 2.23
N SER A 218 18.99 -3.50 1.38
CA SER A 218 18.51 -3.55 0.00
C SER A 218 17.01 -3.90 -0.08
N LEU A 219 16.54 -4.82 0.76
CA LEU A 219 15.13 -5.17 0.87
C LEU A 219 14.34 -3.97 1.39
N GLU A 220 14.78 -3.35 2.49
CA GLU A 220 14.12 -2.21 3.12
C GLU A 220 13.99 -1.00 2.18
N SER A 221 14.98 -0.78 1.33
CA SER A 221 14.95 0.34 0.41
C SER A 221 13.82 0.23 -0.62
N ILE A 222 13.68 -0.92 -1.30
CA ILE A 222 12.58 -1.13 -2.25
C ILE A 222 11.24 -1.31 -1.55
N LYS A 223 11.21 -1.91 -0.35
CA LYS A 223 10.02 -2.04 0.48
C LYS A 223 9.26 -0.73 0.65
N HIS A 224 9.98 0.35 0.94
CA HIS A 224 9.37 1.66 1.18
C HIS A 224 9.21 2.49 -0.10
N ILE A 225 10.20 2.47 -1.00
CA ILE A 225 10.10 3.18 -2.30
C ILE A 225 9.01 2.60 -3.19
N GLY A 226 8.83 1.28 -3.17
CA GLY A 226 7.82 0.59 -3.98
C GLY A 226 6.47 0.41 -3.28
N THR A 227 6.26 1.03 -2.10
CA THR A 227 5.07 0.84 -1.26
C THR A 227 4.70 -0.64 -1.10
N ASN A 228 5.68 -1.46 -0.75
CA ASN A 228 5.53 -2.92 -0.62
C ASN A 228 5.12 -3.34 0.81
N GLY A 229 6.01 -3.16 1.80
CA GLY A 229 5.72 -3.34 3.21
C GLY A 229 6.15 -4.66 3.86
N GLY A 230 6.49 -5.69 3.09
CA GLY A 230 6.98 -6.95 3.66
C GLY A 230 8.36 -6.80 4.30
N GLY A 231 8.54 -7.34 5.53
CA GLY A 231 9.78 -7.25 6.28
C GLY A 231 10.73 -8.42 6.03
N PHE A 232 12.02 -8.19 6.28
CA PHE A 232 13.01 -9.23 6.43
C PHE A 232 12.76 -9.97 7.77
N PHE A 233 12.44 -9.20 8.82
CA PHE A 233 12.09 -9.69 10.15
C PHE A 233 10.57 -9.67 10.37
N SER A 234 10.09 -10.55 11.25
CA SER A 234 8.67 -10.63 11.62
C SER A 234 8.13 -9.32 12.21
N MET A 235 8.97 -8.64 13.02
CA MET A 235 8.60 -7.36 13.64
C MET A 235 8.62 -6.17 12.66
N ASN A 236 9.00 -6.41 11.41
CA ASN A 236 9.02 -5.40 10.36
C ASN A 236 9.83 -4.14 10.78
N ALA A 237 9.43 -2.93 10.44
CA ALA A 237 10.15 -1.70 10.79
C ALA A 237 10.12 -1.34 12.29
N ALA A 238 9.53 -2.15 13.16
CA ALA A 238 9.77 -2.10 14.60
C ALA A 238 11.11 -2.76 14.99
N HIS A 239 11.64 -3.67 14.15
CA HIS A 239 12.91 -4.33 14.40
C HIS A 239 14.09 -3.35 14.25
N PRO A 240 15.05 -3.30 15.20
CA PRO A 240 16.18 -2.36 15.13
C PRO A 240 17.05 -2.50 13.88
N PHE A 241 17.13 -3.68 13.28
CA PHE A 241 17.89 -3.89 12.04
C PHE A 241 17.17 -3.44 10.79
N GLU A 242 15.85 -3.27 10.81
CA GLU A 242 15.11 -2.66 9.72
C GLU A 242 14.93 -1.15 9.91
N ASN A 243 14.99 -0.65 11.15
CA ASN A 243 14.75 0.74 11.48
C ASN A 243 15.61 1.20 12.67
N PRO A 244 16.92 1.35 12.49
CA PRO A 244 17.84 1.59 13.60
C PRO A 244 17.71 2.96 14.27
N THR A 245 17.28 4.00 13.56
CA THR A 245 17.33 5.37 14.04
C THR A 245 16.03 6.15 13.74
N PRO A 246 15.74 7.27 14.45
CA PRO A 246 14.63 8.16 14.10
C PRO A 246 14.74 8.76 12.69
N LEU A 247 15.97 8.90 12.15
CA LEU A 247 16.17 9.34 10.78
C LEU A 247 15.68 8.29 9.79
N THR A 248 16.00 6.99 10.00
CA THR A 248 15.49 5.92 9.14
C THR A 248 13.98 5.84 9.20
N ASN A 249 13.36 5.99 10.38
CA ASN A 249 11.90 6.04 10.52
C ASN A 249 11.27 7.17 9.68
N THR A 250 11.86 8.36 9.73
CA THR A 250 11.40 9.50 8.91
C THR A 250 11.58 9.25 7.41
N LEU A 251 12.70 8.66 7.01
CA LEU A 251 12.98 8.31 5.60
C LEU A 251 12.04 7.21 5.09
N HIS A 252 11.67 6.24 5.92
CA HIS A 252 10.64 5.24 5.58
C HIS A 252 9.33 5.92 5.24
N MET A 253 8.82 6.80 6.11
CA MET A 253 7.56 7.53 5.89
C MET A 253 7.60 8.39 4.62
N LEU A 254 8.70 9.12 4.39
CA LEU A 254 8.87 9.93 3.18
C LEU A 254 8.93 9.07 1.92
N SER A 255 9.62 7.94 1.96
CA SER A 255 9.73 7.00 0.84
C SER A 255 8.38 6.42 0.44
N MET A 256 7.55 6.02 1.41
CA MET A 256 6.20 5.51 1.19
C MET A 256 5.26 6.53 0.52
N LEU A 257 5.40 7.81 0.85
CA LEU A 257 4.55 8.87 0.29
C LEU A 257 5.06 9.41 -1.05
N LEU A 258 6.33 9.17 -1.41
CA LEU A 258 7.02 9.87 -2.47
C LEU A 258 6.42 9.66 -3.86
N ILE A 259 6.35 8.41 -4.32
CA ILE A 259 5.83 8.07 -5.66
C ILE A 259 4.32 8.28 -5.74
N PRO A 260 3.49 7.80 -4.79
CA PRO A 260 2.04 8.03 -4.82
C PRO A 260 1.66 9.50 -4.93
N SER A 261 2.30 10.37 -4.13
CA SER A 261 2.06 11.81 -4.19
C SER A 261 2.54 12.42 -5.51
N ALA A 262 3.74 12.05 -5.97
CA ALA A 262 4.33 12.56 -7.19
C ALA A 262 3.53 12.21 -8.45
N LEU A 263 2.83 11.06 -8.45
CA LEU A 263 1.97 10.64 -9.56
C LEU A 263 0.81 11.61 -9.82
N THR A 264 0.32 12.33 -8.80
CA THR A 264 -0.69 13.38 -9.00
C THR A 264 -0.14 14.54 -9.83
N TYR A 265 1.11 14.94 -9.57
CA TYR A 265 1.78 15.96 -10.35
C TYR A 265 2.18 15.47 -11.75
N THR A 266 2.59 14.20 -11.85
CA THR A 266 2.85 13.52 -13.13
C THR A 266 1.61 13.56 -14.03
N LEU A 267 0.44 13.21 -13.48
CA LEU A 267 -0.84 13.33 -14.15
C LEU A 267 -1.05 14.76 -14.67
N GLY A 268 -0.98 15.76 -13.77
CA GLY A 268 -1.19 17.16 -14.14
C GLY A 268 -0.24 17.65 -15.24
N THR A 269 0.99 17.15 -15.25
CA THR A 269 2.01 17.45 -16.26
C THR A 269 1.67 16.80 -17.60
N MET A 270 1.31 15.51 -17.61
CA MET A 270 1.02 14.76 -18.85
C MET A 270 -0.29 15.16 -19.51
N ILE A 271 -1.30 15.61 -18.74
CA ILE A 271 -2.57 16.15 -19.29
C ILE A 271 -2.49 17.65 -19.64
N GLY A 272 -1.37 18.32 -19.33
CA GLY A 272 -1.20 19.76 -19.57
C GLY A 272 -1.96 20.67 -18.59
N ARG A 273 -2.41 20.15 -17.43
CA ARG A 273 -3.22 20.88 -16.42
C ARG A 273 -2.65 20.63 -15.01
N ARG A 274 -1.55 21.27 -14.66
CA ARG A 274 -0.89 21.08 -13.35
C ARG A 274 -1.80 21.35 -12.15
N CYS A 275 -2.73 22.30 -12.28
CA CYS A 275 -3.71 22.60 -11.22
C CYS A 275 -4.53 21.36 -10.85
N GLN A 276 -4.91 20.53 -11.81
CA GLN A 276 -5.63 19.27 -11.56
C GLN A 276 -4.85 18.32 -10.64
N GLY A 277 -3.55 18.19 -10.85
CA GLY A 277 -2.70 17.36 -9.99
C GLY A 277 -2.66 17.87 -8.54
N TRP A 278 -2.55 19.19 -8.35
CA TRP A 278 -2.55 19.80 -7.02
C TRP A 278 -3.90 19.71 -6.31
N VAL A 279 -5.01 19.81 -7.04
CA VAL A 279 -6.37 19.65 -6.49
C VAL A 279 -6.57 18.22 -5.96
N ILE A 280 -6.11 17.21 -6.70
CA ILE A 280 -6.14 15.81 -6.27
C ILE A 280 -5.25 15.59 -5.04
N LEU A 281 -4.03 16.10 -5.07
CA LEU A 281 -3.12 16.01 -3.92
C LEU A 281 -3.70 16.71 -2.69
N GLY A 282 -4.37 17.83 -2.87
CA GLY A 282 -5.06 18.54 -1.79
C GLY A 282 -6.15 17.70 -1.14
N ALA A 283 -6.94 16.97 -1.93
CA ALA A 283 -7.94 16.02 -1.42
C ALA A 283 -7.28 14.91 -0.57
N PHE A 284 -6.18 14.35 -1.04
CA PHE A 284 -5.40 13.35 -0.28
C PHE A 284 -4.90 13.90 1.05
N VAL A 285 -4.28 15.08 1.04
CA VAL A 285 -3.72 15.69 2.26
C VAL A 285 -4.81 15.99 3.28
N VAL A 286 -5.97 16.48 2.85
CA VAL A 286 -7.11 16.75 3.76
C VAL A 286 -7.56 15.47 4.45
N MET A 287 -7.75 14.38 3.71
CA MET A 287 -8.16 13.09 4.28
C MET A 287 -7.07 12.52 5.19
N PHE A 288 -5.81 12.56 4.77
CA PHE A 288 -4.67 12.10 5.53
C PHE A 288 -4.57 12.81 6.89
N VAL A 289 -4.65 14.14 6.90
CA VAL A 289 -4.58 14.94 8.15
C VAL A 289 -5.76 14.63 9.06
N GLY A 290 -6.96 14.42 8.50
CA GLY A 290 -8.13 14.00 9.26
C GLY A 290 -7.92 12.66 9.97
N PHE A 291 -7.44 11.65 9.27
CA PHE A 291 -7.13 10.33 9.84
C PHE A 291 -5.98 10.39 10.86
N LEU A 292 -4.92 11.13 10.56
CA LEU A 292 -3.82 11.34 11.50
C LEU A 292 -4.27 12.00 12.81
N ALA A 293 -5.19 12.96 12.72
CA ALA A 293 -5.74 13.60 13.92
C ALA A 293 -6.53 12.62 14.80
N VAL A 294 -7.28 11.70 14.20
CA VAL A 294 -8.05 10.69 14.93
C VAL A 294 -7.10 9.71 15.64
N ILE A 295 -6.17 9.06 14.91
CA ILE A 295 -5.28 8.07 15.53
C ILE A 295 -4.38 8.71 16.59
N TYR A 296 -3.78 9.87 16.30
CA TYR A 296 -2.91 10.53 17.26
C TYR A 296 -3.66 10.94 18.54
N SER A 297 -4.88 11.48 18.42
CA SER A 297 -5.67 11.82 19.59
C SER A 297 -6.08 10.59 20.39
N ALA A 298 -6.49 9.51 19.74
CA ALA A 298 -6.89 8.27 20.39
C ALA A 298 -5.70 7.65 21.18
N GLU A 299 -4.55 7.54 20.55
CA GLU A 299 -3.36 6.96 21.20
C GLU A 299 -2.78 7.85 22.29
N GLN A 300 -2.84 9.18 22.14
CA GLN A 300 -2.33 10.13 23.14
C GLN A 300 -3.21 10.17 24.40
N HIS A 301 -4.53 9.89 24.29
CA HIS A 301 -5.41 9.80 25.47
C HIS A 301 -5.14 8.55 26.32
N GLY A 302 -4.48 7.55 25.77
CA GLY A 302 -4.16 6.32 26.47
C GLY A 302 -5.31 5.30 26.49
N ASN A 303 -5.07 4.17 27.16
CA ASN A 303 -6.02 3.08 27.30
C ASN A 303 -6.52 3.04 28.77
N PRO A 304 -7.80 3.32 29.03
CA PRO A 304 -8.34 3.35 30.39
C PRO A 304 -8.28 1.98 31.10
N LEU A 305 -8.33 0.87 30.37
CA LEU A 305 -8.21 -0.48 30.95
C LEU A 305 -6.79 -0.70 31.51
N VAL A 306 -5.76 -0.30 30.76
CA VAL A 306 -4.36 -0.37 31.17
C VAL A 306 -4.10 0.59 32.34
N ALA A 307 -4.67 1.78 32.33
CA ALA A 307 -4.60 2.72 33.45
C ALA A 307 -5.26 2.16 34.73
N GLY A 308 -6.37 1.42 34.57
CA GLY A 308 -7.05 0.74 35.67
C GLY A 308 -6.19 -0.34 36.37
N LEU A 309 -5.18 -0.87 35.68
CA LEU A 309 -4.18 -1.80 36.25
C LEU A 309 -3.03 -1.08 36.97
N GLY A 310 -3.07 0.24 37.08
CA GLY A 310 -2.04 1.04 37.79
C GLY A 310 -0.85 1.48 36.91
N VAL A 311 -0.93 1.30 35.59
CA VAL A 311 0.11 1.78 34.67
C VAL A 311 -0.02 3.28 34.49
N ASP A 312 1.06 4.01 34.76
CA ASP A 312 1.11 5.47 34.52
C ASP A 312 1.23 5.76 33.02
N GLN A 313 0.23 6.45 32.48
CA GLN A 313 0.16 6.87 31.07
C GLN A 313 0.34 8.39 30.90
N GLN A 314 0.82 9.09 31.93
CA GLN A 314 1.07 10.52 31.85
C GLN A 314 2.45 10.80 31.20
N MET A 315 2.49 11.84 30.38
CA MET A 315 3.75 12.27 29.77
C MET A 315 4.69 12.79 30.86
N SER A 316 5.92 12.28 30.87
CA SER A 316 6.98 12.70 31.79
C SER A 316 8.32 12.84 31.07
N ALA A 317 9.37 13.17 31.79
CA ALA A 317 10.74 13.16 31.23
C ALA A 317 11.22 11.74 30.85
N ALA A 318 10.61 10.69 31.41
CA ALA A 318 11.00 9.32 31.21
C ALA A 318 10.12 8.56 30.21
N GLN A 319 8.95 9.08 29.87
CA GLN A 319 8.02 8.39 28.96
C GLN A 319 7.18 9.37 28.14
N PRO A 320 6.78 8.99 26.89
CA PRO A 320 6.00 9.86 26.00
C PRO A 320 4.53 10.05 26.43
N GLY A 321 4.04 9.25 27.40
CA GLY A 321 2.64 9.20 27.79
C GLY A 321 1.75 8.48 26.77
N GLY A 322 0.43 8.44 27.02
CA GLY A 322 -0.55 7.79 26.15
C GLY A 322 -0.47 6.25 26.14
N ASN A 323 -1.06 5.64 25.13
CA ASN A 323 -1.02 4.19 24.93
C ASN A 323 0.30 3.73 24.30
N MET A 324 1.23 3.28 25.12
CA MET A 324 2.53 2.75 24.68
C MET A 324 2.54 1.24 24.44
N GLU A 325 1.41 0.55 24.62
CA GLU A 325 1.32 -0.88 24.33
C GLU A 325 1.71 -1.15 22.86
N GLY A 326 2.52 -2.17 22.62
CA GLY A 326 2.97 -2.57 21.29
C GLY A 326 3.78 -1.53 20.51
N LYS A 327 4.27 -0.46 21.15
CA LYS A 327 5.01 0.65 20.53
C LYS A 327 6.44 0.72 21.02
N GLU A 328 7.32 1.13 20.11
CA GLU A 328 8.74 1.35 20.40
C GLU A 328 8.96 2.67 21.14
N MET A 329 9.67 2.62 22.28
CA MET A 329 10.08 3.80 23.02
C MET A 329 10.90 4.78 22.18
N ARG A 330 11.65 4.26 21.20
CA ARG A 330 12.48 5.07 20.27
C ARG A 330 11.66 6.04 19.43
N PHE A 331 10.40 5.73 19.15
CA PHE A 331 9.52 6.49 18.25
C PHE A 331 8.42 7.21 19.02
N GLY A 332 7.89 6.63 20.08
CA GLY A 332 6.81 7.19 20.88
C GLY A 332 5.50 7.32 20.10
N ILE A 333 4.48 7.91 20.75
CA ILE A 333 3.11 7.98 20.20
C ILE A 333 3.06 8.75 18.86
N ALA A 334 3.77 9.86 18.74
CA ALA A 334 3.64 10.74 17.59
C ALA A 334 4.17 10.09 16.30
N GLN A 335 5.38 9.55 16.33
CA GLN A 335 5.97 8.91 15.14
C GLN A 335 5.22 7.62 14.77
N THR A 336 4.83 6.83 15.76
CA THR A 336 4.04 5.61 15.53
C THR A 336 2.67 5.94 14.91
N SER A 337 1.94 6.93 15.44
CA SER A 337 0.66 7.34 14.84
C SER A 337 0.83 7.85 13.40
N LEU A 338 1.88 8.62 13.15
CA LEU A 338 2.20 9.09 11.80
C LEU A 338 2.57 7.92 10.88
N PHE A 339 3.41 6.98 11.35
CA PHE A 339 3.84 5.82 10.56
C PHE A 339 2.65 4.93 10.20
N ALA A 340 1.79 4.59 11.17
CA ALA A 340 0.57 3.82 10.94
C ALA A 340 -0.37 4.49 9.94
N THR A 341 -0.53 5.83 10.03
CA THR A 341 -1.32 6.60 9.06
C THR A 341 -0.68 6.60 7.67
N VAL A 342 0.64 6.79 7.57
CA VAL A 342 1.37 6.79 6.29
C VAL A 342 1.29 5.43 5.60
N THR A 343 1.57 4.36 6.33
CA THR A 343 1.63 3.01 5.76
C THR A 343 0.28 2.54 5.25
N THR A 344 -0.82 2.90 5.92
CA THR A 344 -2.17 2.52 5.48
C THR A 344 -2.75 3.48 4.45
N ALA A 345 -2.36 4.75 4.48
CA ALA A 345 -2.69 5.72 3.43
C ALA A 345 -2.01 5.39 2.09
N ALA A 346 -0.73 5.03 2.11
CA ALA A 346 0.04 4.65 0.91
C ALA A 346 -0.07 3.16 0.55
N THR A 347 -0.94 2.41 1.22
CA THR A 347 -1.10 0.95 1.08
C THR A 347 0.26 0.21 1.03
N THR A 348 1.17 0.56 1.94
CA THR A 348 2.51 -0.02 1.99
C THR A 348 2.54 -1.32 2.78
N GLY A 349 2.05 -1.30 4.03
CA GLY A 349 2.04 -2.47 4.91
C GLY A 349 3.21 -2.57 5.90
N SER A 350 4.23 -1.73 5.79
CA SER A 350 5.30 -1.61 6.79
C SER A 350 4.74 -1.11 8.11
N VAL A 351 5.24 -1.64 9.23
CA VAL A 351 4.78 -1.26 10.58
C VAL A 351 5.98 -1.01 11.50
N ASP A 352 5.92 0.07 12.30
CA ASP A 352 6.90 0.38 13.35
C ASP A 352 6.33 0.13 14.77
N ALA A 353 5.12 -0.43 14.83
CA ALA A 353 4.43 -0.83 16.05
C ALA A 353 3.45 -1.96 15.76
N MET A 354 2.97 -2.63 16.79
CA MET A 354 1.90 -3.63 16.69
C MET A 354 0.55 -2.93 16.53
N HIS A 355 -0.08 -3.08 15.37
CA HIS A 355 -1.38 -2.43 15.11
C HIS A 355 -2.52 -3.02 15.95
N ASP A 356 -2.39 -4.29 16.38
CA ASP A 356 -3.33 -4.96 17.27
C ASP A 356 -3.44 -4.27 18.64
N SER A 357 -2.34 -3.68 19.12
CA SER A 357 -2.26 -2.96 20.38
C SER A 357 -2.65 -1.47 20.30
N LEU A 358 -3.15 -1.01 19.16
CA LEU A 358 -3.74 0.31 19.05
C LEU A 358 -5.05 0.35 19.83
N THR A 359 -5.39 1.50 20.41
CA THR A 359 -6.74 1.70 20.97
C THR A 359 -7.80 1.46 19.90
N PRO A 360 -9.03 1.09 20.24
CA PRO A 360 -10.06 0.76 19.24
C PRO A 360 -10.27 1.85 18.17
N LEU A 361 -10.28 3.13 18.57
CA LEU A 361 -10.35 4.25 17.60
C LEU A 361 -9.03 4.45 16.86
N GLY A 362 -7.91 4.16 17.48
CA GLY A 362 -6.61 4.13 16.81
C GLY A 362 -6.55 3.07 15.72
N GLY A 363 -7.00 1.84 16.02
CA GLY A 363 -7.09 0.72 15.09
C GLY A 363 -8.13 0.89 13.97
N LEU A 364 -9.21 1.65 14.24
CA LEU A 364 -10.21 2.01 13.24
C LEU A 364 -9.57 2.75 12.05
N VAL A 365 -8.59 3.62 12.29
CA VAL A 365 -7.98 4.44 11.25
C VAL A 365 -7.28 3.60 10.18
N PRO A 366 -6.34 2.68 10.50
CA PRO A 366 -5.76 1.78 9.52
C PRO A 366 -6.80 1.00 8.72
N ILE A 367 -7.80 0.43 9.39
CA ILE A 367 -8.88 -0.33 8.73
C ILE A 367 -9.63 0.57 7.75
N ALA A 368 -10.10 1.74 8.18
CA ALA A 368 -10.87 2.65 7.35
C ALA A 368 -10.07 3.18 6.15
N GLN A 369 -8.79 3.55 6.33
CA GLN A 369 -7.94 4.00 5.22
C GLN A 369 -7.74 2.91 4.16
N MET A 370 -7.50 1.67 4.59
CA MET A 370 -7.36 0.53 3.68
C MET A 370 -8.69 0.18 2.98
N MET A 371 -9.83 0.29 3.67
CA MET A 371 -11.17 0.10 3.06
C MET A 371 -11.43 1.12 1.95
N LEU A 372 -11.03 2.37 2.14
CA LEU A 372 -11.14 3.42 1.12
C LEU A 372 -10.12 3.22 -0.01
N ASN A 373 -8.91 2.81 0.30
CA ASN A 373 -7.79 2.49 -0.61
C ASN A 373 -7.49 3.57 -1.67
N ASN A 374 -7.63 4.85 -1.29
CA ASN A 374 -7.48 5.98 -2.20
C ASN A 374 -6.93 7.27 -1.56
N VAL A 375 -6.47 7.21 -0.30
CA VAL A 375 -5.81 8.33 0.37
C VAL A 375 -4.32 8.22 0.08
N PHE A 376 -3.78 8.74 -0.98
CA PHE A 376 -2.57 8.41 -1.71
C PHE A 376 -2.68 7.05 -2.43
N GLY A 377 -2.92 5.95 -1.69
CA GLY A 377 -2.89 4.57 -2.19
C GLY A 377 -1.48 4.12 -2.60
N GLY A 378 -1.32 2.85 -2.94
CA GLY A 378 -0.03 2.29 -3.36
C GLY A 378 0.44 2.80 -4.73
N ASP A 379 1.70 2.55 -5.02
CA ASP A 379 2.41 3.00 -6.23
C ASP A 379 1.61 2.74 -7.51
N GLY A 380 1.07 3.81 -8.07
CA GLY A 380 0.29 3.82 -9.30
C GLY A 380 -1.16 3.40 -9.16
N VAL A 381 -1.45 2.33 -8.44
CA VAL A 381 -2.83 1.82 -8.28
C VAL A 381 -3.68 2.73 -7.42
N GLY A 382 -3.10 3.39 -6.42
CA GLY A 382 -3.81 4.39 -5.62
C GLY A 382 -4.38 5.53 -6.45
N LEU A 383 -3.61 6.05 -7.41
CA LEU A 383 -4.10 7.05 -8.34
C LEU A 383 -5.27 6.50 -9.18
N ILE A 384 -5.17 5.27 -9.67
CA ILE A 384 -6.23 4.61 -10.46
C ILE A 384 -7.49 4.43 -9.61
N ASN A 385 -7.36 3.99 -8.35
CA ASN A 385 -8.48 3.84 -7.41
C ASN A 385 -9.17 5.19 -7.14
N LEU A 386 -8.39 6.26 -6.94
CA LEU A 386 -8.97 7.61 -6.79
C LEU A 386 -9.79 8.01 -8.01
N PHE A 387 -9.30 7.70 -9.22
CA PHE A 387 -10.03 8.04 -10.45
C PHE A 387 -11.35 7.29 -10.58
N THR A 388 -11.49 6.12 -9.96
CA THR A 388 -12.77 5.44 -9.84
C THR A 388 -13.78 6.34 -9.13
N PHE A 389 -13.39 6.93 -8.00
CA PHE A 389 -14.23 7.88 -7.25
C PHE A 389 -14.35 9.25 -7.92
N ALA A 390 -13.30 9.73 -8.61
CA ALA A 390 -13.37 11.00 -9.34
C ALA A 390 -14.38 10.96 -10.50
N ILE A 391 -14.40 9.85 -11.25
CA ILE A 391 -15.39 9.64 -12.32
C ILE A 391 -16.79 9.47 -11.72
N LEU A 392 -16.92 8.72 -10.63
CA LEU A 392 -18.19 8.57 -9.90
C LEU A 392 -18.71 9.92 -9.40
N THR A 393 -17.85 10.76 -8.82
CA THR A 393 -18.20 12.11 -8.34
C THR A 393 -18.73 12.98 -9.48
N VAL A 394 -18.04 13.03 -10.61
CA VAL A 394 -18.49 13.82 -11.78
C VAL A 394 -19.82 13.28 -12.30
N PHE A 395 -19.99 11.97 -12.32
CA PHE A 395 -21.23 11.34 -12.77
C PHE A 395 -22.40 11.68 -11.85
N LEU A 396 -22.26 11.47 -10.53
CA LEU A 396 -23.31 11.77 -9.55
C LEU A 396 -23.71 13.24 -9.56
N VAL A 397 -22.72 14.14 -9.47
CA VAL A 397 -22.98 15.59 -9.46
C VAL A 397 -23.59 16.02 -10.80
N GLY A 398 -23.08 15.52 -11.94
CA GLY A 398 -23.64 15.82 -13.27
C GLY A 398 -25.10 15.43 -13.38
N MET A 399 -25.46 14.22 -12.94
CA MET A 399 -26.83 13.72 -12.98
C MET A 399 -27.77 14.52 -12.05
N MET A 400 -27.29 14.90 -10.85
CA MET A 400 -28.11 15.66 -9.88
C MET A 400 -28.47 17.06 -10.39
N ILE A 401 -27.57 17.72 -11.13
CA ILE A 401 -27.81 19.08 -11.67
C ILE A 401 -28.27 19.09 -13.14
N GLY A 402 -28.62 17.92 -13.69
CA GLY A 402 -29.15 17.79 -15.06
C GLY A 402 -28.11 18.09 -16.15
N ARG A 403 -26.81 17.86 -15.88
CA ARG A 403 -25.72 18.10 -16.82
C ARG A 403 -25.10 16.80 -17.32
N THR A 404 -24.58 16.82 -18.56
CA THR A 404 -23.85 15.67 -19.10
C THR A 404 -22.56 15.46 -18.30
N PRO A 405 -22.32 14.29 -17.70
CA PRO A 405 -21.08 14.00 -16.99
C PRO A 405 -19.87 14.03 -17.95
N GLU A 406 -18.92 14.89 -17.67
CA GLU A 406 -17.70 15.04 -18.48
C GLU A 406 -16.46 15.07 -17.56
N PHE A 407 -15.47 14.25 -17.86
CA PHE A 407 -14.20 14.25 -17.14
C PHE A 407 -13.06 14.57 -18.11
N LEU A 408 -12.29 15.63 -17.83
CA LEU A 408 -11.19 16.13 -18.68
C LEU A 408 -11.64 16.35 -20.14
N GLY A 409 -12.85 16.88 -20.36
CA GLY A 409 -13.43 17.12 -21.68
C GLY A 409 -13.86 15.86 -22.43
N LYS A 410 -14.01 14.73 -21.74
CA LYS A 410 -14.52 13.48 -22.33
C LYS A 410 -15.82 13.07 -21.65
N LYS A 411 -16.83 12.72 -22.44
CA LYS A 411 -18.12 12.25 -21.90
C LYS A 411 -17.98 10.92 -21.20
N ILE A 412 -18.56 10.83 -20.02
CA ILE A 412 -18.69 9.58 -19.26
C ILE A 412 -20.04 8.96 -19.59
N GLU A 413 -20.02 7.78 -20.16
CA GLU A 413 -21.21 7.07 -20.64
C GLU A 413 -21.45 5.79 -19.85
N ALA A 414 -22.53 5.07 -20.14
CA ALA A 414 -22.92 3.86 -19.44
C ALA A 414 -21.83 2.77 -19.44
N ARG A 415 -20.99 2.71 -20.48
CA ARG A 415 -19.89 1.74 -20.57
C ARG A 415 -18.83 2.01 -19.50
N GLU A 416 -18.37 3.25 -19.40
CA GLU A 416 -17.38 3.64 -18.38
C GLU A 416 -17.95 3.44 -16.98
N MET A 417 -19.21 3.84 -16.76
CA MET A 417 -19.84 3.68 -15.44
C MET A 417 -19.99 2.22 -15.00
N LYS A 418 -20.33 1.29 -15.92
CA LYS A 418 -20.36 -0.13 -15.59
C LYS A 418 -19.00 -0.66 -15.13
N LEU A 419 -17.92 -0.24 -15.79
CA LEU A 419 -16.55 -0.62 -15.43
C LEU A 419 -16.11 0.01 -14.10
N VAL A 420 -16.44 1.28 -13.89
CA VAL A 420 -16.20 1.99 -12.62
C VAL A 420 -16.94 1.31 -11.47
N MET A 421 -18.22 0.96 -11.67
CA MET A 421 -19.01 0.26 -10.65
C MET A 421 -18.45 -1.13 -10.33
N LEU A 422 -17.95 -1.86 -11.33
CA LEU A 422 -17.27 -3.13 -11.10
C LEU A 422 -16.02 -2.95 -10.23
N ALA A 423 -15.21 -1.92 -10.51
CA ALA A 423 -14.02 -1.61 -9.70
C ALA A 423 -14.39 -1.19 -8.27
N VAL A 424 -15.43 -0.34 -8.08
CA VAL A 424 -15.92 0.07 -6.75
C VAL A 424 -16.40 -1.13 -5.92
N LEU A 425 -17.12 -2.07 -6.54
CA LEU A 425 -17.73 -3.20 -5.83
C LEU A 425 -16.74 -4.33 -5.53
N ALA A 426 -15.60 -4.38 -6.21
CA ALA A 426 -14.60 -5.45 -6.01
C ALA A 426 -14.06 -5.51 -4.58
N HIS A 427 -13.71 -4.36 -4.00
CA HIS A 427 -13.18 -4.29 -2.63
C HIS A 427 -14.23 -4.71 -1.57
N PRO A 428 -15.42 -4.10 -1.50
CA PRO A 428 -16.43 -4.52 -0.53
C PRO A 428 -16.81 -5.98 -0.63
N PHE A 429 -16.97 -6.49 -1.84
CA PHE A 429 -17.28 -7.90 -2.07
C PHE A 429 -16.21 -8.83 -1.48
N SER A 430 -14.93 -8.52 -1.72
CA SER A 430 -13.82 -9.30 -1.18
C SER A 430 -13.70 -9.15 0.34
N ILE A 431 -13.65 -7.92 0.85
CA ILE A 431 -13.45 -7.65 2.28
C ILE A 431 -14.59 -8.25 3.11
N LEU A 432 -15.82 -7.85 2.83
CA LEU A 432 -16.98 -8.25 3.63
C LEU A 432 -17.34 -9.72 3.41
N GLY A 433 -17.21 -10.22 2.16
CA GLY A 433 -17.52 -11.59 1.82
C GLY A 433 -16.59 -12.59 2.51
N PHE A 434 -15.27 -12.38 2.43
CA PHE A 434 -14.31 -13.27 3.11
C PHE A 434 -14.35 -13.10 4.63
N THR A 435 -14.57 -11.90 5.16
CA THR A 435 -14.76 -11.69 6.61
C THR A 435 -15.97 -12.45 7.11
N ALA A 436 -17.11 -12.36 6.41
CA ALA A 436 -18.31 -13.10 6.77
C ALA A 436 -18.09 -14.62 6.68
N LEU A 437 -17.43 -15.10 5.63
CA LEU A 437 -17.09 -16.53 5.49
C LEU A 437 -16.23 -17.01 6.67
N ALA A 438 -15.18 -16.26 7.03
CA ALA A 438 -14.32 -16.60 8.17
C ALA A 438 -15.10 -16.60 9.49
N ALA A 439 -15.95 -15.60 9.73
CA ALA A 439 -16.75 -15.50 10.95
C ALA A 439 -17.75 -16.66 11.14
N MET A 440 -18.11 -17.36 10.07
CA MET A 440 -19.00 -18.53 10.14
C MET A 440 -18.27 -19.84 10.50
N LEU A 441 -16.93 -19.86 10.50
CA LEU A 441 -16.13 -21.06 10.73
C LEU A 441 -15.63 -21.13 12.17
N HIS A 442 -15.88 -22.26 12.85
CA HIS A 442 -15.35 -22.49 14.21
C HIS A 442 -13.82 -22.45 14.25
N THR A 443 -13.14 -22.94 13.22
CA THR A 443 -11.67 -22.93 13.13
C THR A 443 -11.07 -21.55 13.13
N THR A 444 -11.85 -20.51 12.81
CA THR A 444 -11.41 -19.12 12.93
C THR A 444 -11.19 -18.73 14.38
N MET A 445 -12.03 -19.20 15.31
CA MET A 445 -11.90 -18.90 16.74
C MET A 445 -10.56 -19.41 17.31
N ASP A 446 -10.08 -20.56 16.82
CA ASP A 446 -8.79 -21.14 17.24
C ASP A 446 -7.58 -20.34 16.72
N SER A 447 -7.81 -19.45 15.75
CA SER A 447 -6.78 -18.62 15.12
C SER A 447 -6.71 -17.20 15.69
N LEU A 448 -7.67 -16.80 16.54
CA LEU A 448 -7.74 -15.47 17.13
C LEU A 448 -6.95 -15.39 18.43
N ALA A 449 -6.23 -14.29 18.64
CA ALA A 449 -5.64 -13.98 19.94
C ALA A 449 -6.66 -13.40 20.90
N ASN A 450 -7.63 -12.66 20.39
CA ASN A 450 -8.67 -12.01 21.17
C ASN A 450 -10.07 -12.46 20.71
N LEU A 451 -11.05 -12.42 21.62
CA LEU A 451 -12.44 -12.75 21.32
C LEU A 451 -13.29 -11.47 21.17
N GLY A 452 -14.56 -11.63 20.85
CA GLY A 452 -15.51 -10.51 20.79
C GLY A 452 -15.21 -9.52 19.64
N PRO A 453 -15.50 -8.23 19.85
CA PRO A 453 -15.32 -7.19 18.83
C PRO A 453 -13.87 -7.01 18.36
N HIS A 454 -12.88 -7.22 19.23
CA HIS A 454 -11.47 -7.15 18.88
C HIS A 454 -11.08 -8.29 17.93
N GLY A 455 -11.42 -9.55 18.25
CA GLY A 455 -11.18 -10.69 17.37
C GLY A 455 -11.90 -10.57 16.02
N PHE A 456 -13.11 -9.98 15.98
CA PHE A 456 -13.75 -9.63 14.72
C PHE A 456 -12.92 -8.61 13.94
N SER A 457 -12.34 -7.61 14.62
CA SER A 457 -11.44 -6.62 14.00
C SER A 457 -10.16 -7.25 13.46
N GLU A 458 -9.58 -8.28 14.10
CA GLU A 458 -8.43 -9.03 13.59
C GLU A 458 -8.72 -9.67 12.22
N VAL A 459 -9.87 -10.35 12.10
CA VAL A 459 -10.30 -10.97 10.83
C VAL A 459 -10.61 -9.91 9.77
N LEU A 460 -11.37 -8.88 10.15
CA LEU A 460 -11.73 -7.78 9.25
C LEU A 460 -10.49 -7.06 8.73
N TYR A 461 -9.50 -6.84 9.60
CA TYR A 461 -8.23 -6.24 9.24
C TYR A 461 -7.48 -7.10 8.21
N ALA A 462 -7.39 -8.41 8.43
CA ALA A 462 -6.67 -9.31 7.54
C ALA A 462 -7.23 -9.26 6.10
N TYR A 463 -8.54 -9.37 5.93
CA TYR A 463 -9.15 -9.31 4.60
C TYR A 463 -9.16 -7.89 4.01
N THR A 464 -9.24 -6.86 4.85
CA THR A 464 -9.12 -5.48 4.41
C THR A 464 -7.70 -5.21 3.89
N SER A 465 -6.68 -5.60 4.64
CA SER A 465 -5.27 -5.45 4.27
C SER A 465 -4.93 -6.25 3.02
N GLY A 466 -5.37 -7.51 2.95
CA GLY A 466 -5.18 -8.35 1.77
C GLY A 466 -5.83 -7.75 0.52
N THR A 467 -7.11 -7.41 0.59
CA THR A 467 -7.85 -6.86 -0.56
C THR A 467 -7.34 -5.47 -0.99
N ALA A 468 -6.98 -4.62 -0.03
CA ALA A 468 -6.41 -3.30 -0.32
C ALA A 468 -4.98 -3.38 -0.87
N ASN A 469 -4.36 -4.56 -0.87
CA ASN A 469 -2.95 -4.78 -1.20
C ASN A 469 -2.02 -3.94 -0.30
N ASN A 470 -2.30 -3.90 1.00
CA ASN A 470 -1.49 -3.21 1.99
C ASN A 470 -0.44 -4.13 2.62
N GLY A 471 -0.85 -5.26 3.22
CA GLY A 471 0.02 -6.29 3.78
C GLY A 471 0.27 -6.18 5.29
N SER A 472 -0.05 -5.07 5.96
CA SER A 472 0.03 -5.03 7.43
C SER A 472 -0.99 -5.97 8.07
N ALA A 473 -0.62 -6.56 9.20
CA ALA A 473 -1.50 -7.37 10.03
C ALA A 473 -1.81 -6.65 11.34
N PHE A 474 -2.94 -6.97 11.97
CA PHE A 474 -3.12 -6.64 13.38
C PHE A 474 -2.15 -7.44 14.25
N ALA A 475 -1.72 -8.61 13.78
CA ALA A 475 -0.83 -9.55 14.47
C ALA A 475 -1.50 -10.36 15.61
N GLY A 476 -2.78 -10.21 15.84
CA GLY A 476 -3.58 -11.08 16.72
C GLY A 476 -4.05 -12.37 16.04
N LEU A 477 -4.21 -12.36 14.72
CA LEU A 477 -4.66 -13.50 13.94
C LEU A 477 -3.50 -14.44 13.56
N ASN A 478 -3.59 -15.72 13.92
CA ASN A 478 -2.76 -16.79 13.34
C ASN A 478 -3.22 -17.10 11.91
N ALA A 479 -2.67 -16.40 10.93
CA ALA A 479 -3.04 -16.54 9.53
C ALA A 479 -2.33 -17.70 8.81
N ASN A 480 -1.37 -18.41 9.44
CA ASN A 480 -0.67 -19.52 8.81
C ASN A 480 -1.49 -20.83 8.90
N THR A 481 -2.64 -20.82 8.30
CA THR A 481 -3.52 -21.99 8.14
C THR A 481 -3.89 -22.16 6.66
N PRO A 482 -4.20 -23.37 6.18
CA PRO A 482 -4.60 -23.56 4.79
C PRO A 482 -5.79 -22.71 4.37
N PHE A 483 -6.73 -22.45 5.27
CA PHE A 483 -7.89 -21.60 5.03
C PHE A 483 -7.46 -20.14 4.80
N PHE A 484 -6.77 -19.52 5.76
CA PHE A 484 -6.37 -18.13 5.65
C PHE A 484 -5.33 -17.91 4.56
N ASN A 485 -4.33 -18.80 4.42
CA ASN A 485 -3.35 -18.70 3.34
C ASN A 485 -4.02 -18.68 1.95
N THR A 486 -5.04 -19.53 1.75
CA THR A 486 -5.75 -19.61 0.46
C THR A 486 -6.68 -18.41 0.26
N THR A 487 -7.52 -18.09 1.23
CA THR A 487 -8.56 -17.05 1.09
C THR A 487 -7.97 -15.65 1.06
N ILE A 488 -6.96 -15.34 1.88
CA ILE A 488 -6.24 -14.05 1.82
C ILE A 488 -5.47 -13.95 0.49
N GLY A 489 -4.86 -15.05 0.01
CA GLY A 489 -4.23 -15.09 -1.31
C GLY A 489 -5.20 -14.70 -2.44
N PHE A 490 -6.40 -15.24 -2.44
CA PHE A 490 -7.42 -14.84 -3.42
C PHE A 490 -7.92 -13.42 -3.20
N ALA A 491 -8.08 -12.96 -1.96
CA ALA A 491 -8.46 -11.58 -1.66
C ALA A 491 -7.45 -10.57 -2.25
N MET A 492 -6.15 -10.86 -2.14
CA MET A 492 -5.07 -10.04 -2.72
C MET A 492 -5.15 -9.98 -4.26
N LEU A 493 -5.38 -11.10 -4.92
CA LEU A 493 -5.52 -11.16 -6.39
C LEU A 493 -6.78 -10.42 -6.86
N ILE A 494 -7.91 -10.59 -6.16
CA ILE A 494 -9.16 -9.87 -6.43
C ILE A 494 -8.94 -8.37 -6.28
N GLY A 495 -8.41 -7.93 -5.16
CA GLY A 495 -8.17 -6.51 -4.88
C GLY A 495 -7.30 -5.84 -5.94
N ARG A 496 -6.24 -6.50 -6.40
CA ARG A 496 -5.32 -5.97 -7.41
C ARG A 496 -5.93 -5.91 -8.80
N TYR A 497 -6.42 -7.04 -9.30
CA TYR A 497 -6.72 -7.15 -10.74
C TYR A 497 -8.16 -6.79 -11.09
N LEU A 498 -9.14 -7.01 -10.21
CA LEU A 498 -10.54 -6.62 -10.44
C LEU A 498 -10.78 -5.11 -10.33
N THR A 499 -9.83 -4.35 -9.80
CA THR A 499 -9.87 -2.89 -9.85
C THR A 499 -9.05 -2.35 -11.02
N LEU A 500 -7.84 -2.88 -11.22
CA LEU A 500 -6.89 -2.39 -12.21
C LEU A 500 -7.38 -2.59 -13.66
N LEU A 501 -7.86 -3.80 -14.00
CA LEU A 501 -8.24 -4.12 -15.39
C LEU A 501 -9.47 -3.35 -15.89
N PRO A 502 -10.57 -3.22 -15.12
CA PRO A 502 -11.69 -2.37 -15.53
C PRO A 502 -11.27 -0.91 -15.71
N MET A 503 -10.37 -0.40 -14.88
CA MET A 503 -9.91 0.99 -15.01
C MET A 503 -8.96 1.18 -16.20
N LEU A 504 -8.15 0.20 -16.58
CA LEU A 504 -7.42 0.22 -17.86
C LEU A 504 -8.40 0.19 -19.05
N ALA A 505 -9.51 -0.54 -18.95
CA ALA A 505 -10.56 -0.53 -19.97
C ALA A 505 -11.25 0.84 -20.06
N VAL A 506 -11.50 1.52 -18.93
CA VAL A 506 -11.98 2.90 -18.89
C VAL A 506 -10.96 3.83 -19.57
N ALA A 507 -9.67 3.70 -19.26
CA ALA A 507 -8.61 4.49 -19.89
C ALA A 507 -8.59 4.30 -21.42
N GLY A 508 -8.69 3.07 -21.91
CA GLY A 508 -8.78 2.75 -23.33
C GLY A 508 -10.04 3.32 -24.00
N SER A 509 -11.18 3.23 -23.32
CA SER A 509 -12.43 3.85 -23.81
C SER A 509 -12.32 5.37 -23.90
N LEU A 510 -11.75 6.01 -22.88
CA LEU A 510 -11.54 7.45 -22.85
C LEU A 510 -10.49 7.90 -23.89
N ALA A 511 -9.43 7.11 -24.15
CA ALA A 511 -8.46 7.41 -25.19
C ALA A 511 -9.09 7.52 -26.59
N ALA A 512 -10.07 6.66 -26.88
CA ALA A 512 -10.77 6.62 -28.18
C ALA A 512 -11.73 7.81 -28.39
N LYS A 513 -12.14 8.51 -27.31
CA LYS A 513 -13.10 9.63 -27.40
C LYS A 513 -12.43 10.91 -27.88
N LYS A 514 -13.23 11.73 -28.59
CA LYS A 514 -12.88 13.12 -28.91
C LYS A 514 -13.00 13.98 -27.65
N SER A 515 -12.18 15.01 -27.54
CA SER A 515 -12.32 16.02 -26.49
C SER A 515 -13.42 17.04 -26.88
N VAL A 516 -14.31 17.32 -25.95
CA VAL A 516 -15.31 18.38 -26.06
C VAL A 516 -14.77 19.61 -25.32
N PRO A 517 -14.91 20.82 -25.88
CA PRO A 517 -14.59 22.05 -25.16
C PRO A 517 -15.42 22.19 -23.88
N GLU A 518 -14.81 22.72 -22.82
CA GLU A 518 -15.55 23.04 -21.59
C GLU A 518 -16.65 24.07 -21.87
N SER A 519 -17.85 23.79 -21.40
CA SER A 519 -19.01 24.67 -21.49
C SER A 519 -19.40 25.19 -20.10
N ALA A 520 -20.28 26.19 -20.04
CA ALA A 520 -20.84 26.66 -18.77
C ALA A 520 -21.56 25.54 -17.97
N GLY A 521 -21.88 24.43 -18.66
CA GLY A 521 -22.45 23.22 -18.08
C GLY A 521 -21.44 22.22 -17.49
N THR A 522 -20.15 22.36 -17.75
CA THR A 522 -19.13 21.40 -17.31
C THR A 522 -18.71 21.67 -15.87
N LEU A 523 -18.71 20.63 -15.03
CA LEU A 523 -18.13 20.72 -13.68
C LEU A 523 -16.61 20.81 -13.81
N SER A 524 -16.02 21.94 -13.42
CA SER A 524 -14.56 22.08 -13.42
C SER A 524 -13.92 21.20 -12.37
N THR A 525 -13.07 20.27 -12.80
CA THR A 525 -12.35 19.32 -11.92
C THR A 525 -11.04 19.88 -11.36
N SER A 526 -10.69 21.13 -11.71
CA SER A 526 -9.46 21.82 -11.28
C SER A 526 -9.69 22.83 -10.14
N THR A 527 -10.78 22.70 -9.38
CA THR A 527 -11.20 23.63 -8.33
C THR A 527 -11.20 22.99 -6.95
N GLY A 528 -11.08 23.80 -5.89
CA GLY A 528 -11.23 23.34 -4.52
C GLY A 528 -12.62 22.75 -4.22
N LEU A 529 -13.68 23.26 -4.92
CA LEU A 529 -15.01 22.69 -4.83
C LEU A 529 -15.03 21.22 -5.28
N PHE A 530 -14.35 20.90 -6.38
CA PHE A 530 -14.25 19.51 -6.84
C PHE A 530 -13.50 18.65 -5.82
N ALA A 531 -12.40 19.15 -5.22
CA ALA A 531 -11.69 18.42 -4.16
C ALA A 531 -12.64 18.12 -2.97
N GLY A 532 -13.40 19.10 -2.51
CA GLY A 532 -14.38 18.93 -1.44
C GLY A 532 -15.47 17.91 -1.77
N LEU A 533 -16.03 17.98 -2.98
CA LEU A 533 -17.03 17.02 -3.48
C LEU A 533 -16.44 15.60 -3.59
N LEU A 534 -15.20 15.48 -4.07
CA LEU A 534 -14.51 14.19 -4.18
C LEU A 534 -14.30 13.56 -2.80
N VAL A 535 -13.80 14.31 -1.82
CA VAL A 535 -13.65 13.84 -0.44
C VAL A 535 -15.01 13.43 0.14
N PHE A 536 -16.04 14.25 -0.06
CA PHE A 536 -17.39 13.96 0.40
C PHE A 536 -17.93 12.64 -0.19
N VAL A 537 -17.83 12.45 -1.51
CA VAL A 537 -18.30 11.21 -2.16
C VAL A 537 -17.53 10.00 -1.69
N ILE A 538 -16.20 10.10 -1.52
CA ILE A 538 -15.37 9.02 -0.99
C ILE A 538 -15.85 8.62 0.41
N LEU A 539 -16.03 9.58 1.31
CA LEU A 539 -16.44 9.32 2.70
C LEU A 539 -17.86 8.78 2.77
N VAL A 540 -18.80 9.32 1.98
CA VAL A 540 -20.18 8.84 1.96
C VAL A 540 -20.28 7.42 1.41
N VAL A 541 -19.66 7.15 0.27
CA VAL A 541 -19.68 5.80 -0.33
C VAL A 541 -18.96 4.80 0.56
N GLY A 542 -17.79 5.17 1.11
CA GLY A 542 -17.06 4.34 2.07
C GLY A 542 -17.85 4.08 3.35
N GLY A 543 -18.47 5.12 3.93
CA GLY A 543 -19.32 5.01 5.11
C GLY A 543 -20.52 4.11 4.86
N LEU A 544 -21.29 4.33 3.79
CA LEU A 544 -22.44 3.49 3.45
C LEU A 544 -22.06 2.02 3.25
N THR A 545 -20.84 1.77 2.76
CA THR A 545 -20.37 0.41 2.46
C THR A 545 -19.84 -0.31 3.68
N PHE A 546 -19.02 0.36 4.50
CA PHE A 546 -18.19 -0.30 5.51
C PHE A 546 -18.58 0.03 6.96
N LEU A 547 -19.40 1.08 7.21
CA LEU A 547 -19.79 1.48 8.56
C LEU A 547 -20.39 0.33 9.39
N PRO A 548 -21.24 -0.57 8.84
CA PRO A 548 -21.75 -1.69 9.63
C PRO A 548 -20.64 -2.60 10.18
N ALA A 549 -19.62 -2.93 9.38
CA ALA A 549 -18.50 -3.76 9.82
C ALA A 549 -17.61 -3.01 10.84
N LEU A 550 -17.34 -1.72 10.61
CA LEU A 550 -16.60 -0.89 11.57
C LEU A 550 -17.35 -0.71 12.89
N ALA A 551 -18.69 -0.68 12.84
CA ALA A 551 -19.51 -0.59 14.04
C ALA A 551 -19.44 -1.88 14.89
N LEU A 552 -19.41 -3.05 14.25
CA LEU A 552 -19.33 -4.35 14.94
C LEU A 552 -17.95 -4.63 15.56
N GLY A 553 -16.90 -4.08 15.02
CA GLY A 553 -15.52 -4.19 15.51
C GLY A 553 -15.13 -2.97 16.36
N PRO A 554 -14.31 -2.06 15.82
CA PRO A 554 -13.62 -1.04 16.60
C PRO A 554 -14.56 -0.05 17.31
N VAL A 555 -15.79 0.22 16.82
CA VAL A 555 -16.70 1.16 17.49
C VAL A 555 -17.31 0.53 18.74
N VAL A 556 -17.82 -0.72 18.66
CA VAL A 556 -18.36 -1.44 19.82
C VAL A 556 -17.24 -1.68 20.84
N GLU A 557 -16.06 -2.06 20.39
CA GLU A 557 -14.89 -2.22 21.26
C GLU A 557 -14.54 -0.94 22.01
N HIS A 558 -14.57 0.22 21.35
CA HIS A 558 -14.37 1.52 22.01
C HIS A 558 -15.40 1.81 23.07
N LEU A 559 -16.67 1.50 22.82
CA LEU A 559 -17.75 1.71 23.79
C LEU A 559 -17.58 0.80 25.02
N LEU A 560 -17.21 -0.47 24.82
CA LEU A 560 -16.94 -1.42 25.90
C LEU A 560 -15.73 -0.99 26.72
N MET A 561 -14.63 -0.64 26.07
CA MET A 561 -13.41 -0.12 26.70
C MET A 561 -13.72 1.12 27.56
N SER A 562 -14.52 2.06 27.04
CA SER A 562 -14.93 3.27 27.76
C SER A 562 -15.83 2.96 28.94
N GLY A 563 -16.59 1.86 28.90
CA GLY A 563 -17.40 1.33 29.99
C GLY A 563 -16.60 0.49 31.01
N GLY A 564 -15.27 0.32 30.82
CA GLY A 564 -14.43 -0.49 31.70
C GLY A 564 -14.64 -2.00 31.56
N GLN A 565 -15.18 -2.45 30.41
CA GLN A 565 -15.43 -3.87 30.14
C GLN A 565 -14.30 -4.46 29.28
N LEU A 566 -13.81 -5.63 29.71
CA LEU A 566 -12.98 -6.54 28.92
C LEU A 566 -13.90 -7.60 28.27
N PHE A 567 -13.52 -8.11 27.11
CA PHE A 567 -14.25 -9.17 26.39
C PHE A 567 -13.51 -10.48 26.43
#